data_cef2686b643e699a9c54598f1847fb27
#
_entry.id   cef2686b643e699a9c54598f1847fb27
#
_cell.length_a   1.000
_cell.length_b   1.000
_cell.length_c   1.000
_cell.angle_alpha   90.00
_cell.angle_beta   90.00
_cell.angle_gamma   90.00
#
_symmetry.space_group_name_H-M   'P 1'
#
loop_
_entity.id
_entity.type
_entity.pdbx_description
1 polymer ?
#
loop_
_entity_poly.entity_id
_entity_poly.type
_entity_poly.pdbx_seq_one_letter_code
_entity_poly.pdbx_strand_id
1 'polypeptide(L)'
;MGFINSYKRLEKLCNEIYDSNHGVSAYIDDMARLASASFYVFNWNDDLKQLKNYRWIRNQIAHEPNCTEENMCEYGDAQWIDDFYDRIMNQSDPLAMYRKATRPQPVAKPKQPYQSPQPQHTYSVQPVSSKKKVRKATGWIVLLIVAALVGLFFVLKYLVN
;
A
#
# COMPACT_ATOMS: atom_id res chain seq x y z
N MET A 1 26.50 -8.59 -6.88
CA MET A 1 25.98 -9.20 -5.65
C MET A 1 25.44 -10.58 -6.04
N GLY A 2 25.56 -11.64 -5.19
CA GLY A 2 25.00 -12.95 -5.54
C GLY A 2 23.49 -12.98 -5.34
N PHE A 3 22.82 -13.93 -6.03
CA PHE A 3 21.36 -14.09 -6.01
C PHE A 3 20.77 -14.20 -4.61
N ILE A 4 21.34 -15.04 -3.74
CA ILE A 4 20.84 -15.24 -2.38
C ILE A 4 20.94 -13.95 -1.55
N ASN A 5 21.98 -13.15 -1.74
CA ASN A 5 22.13 -11.89 -1.01
C ASN A 5 21.09 -10.85 -1.48
N SER A 6 20.87 -10.73 -2.80
CA SER A 6 19.83 -9.86 -3.35
C SER A 6 18.44 -10.31 -2.90
N TYR A 7 18.16 -11.63 -2.90
CA TYR A 7 16.88 -12.16 -2.42
C TYR A 7 16.65 -11.88 -0.92
N LYS A 8 17.65 -12.10 -0.06
CA LYS A 8 17.56 -11.79 1.38
C LYS A 8 17.26 -10.31 1.63
N ARG A 9 17.84 -9.43 0.82
CA ARG A 9 17.59 -7.99 0.91
C ARG A 9 16.14 -7.64 0.53
N LEU A 10 15.63 -8.24 -0.54
CA LEU A 10 14.23 -8.11 -0.96
C LEU A 10 13.27 -8.70 0.08
N GLU A 11 13.56 -9.90 0.60
CA GLU A 11 12.77 -10.56 1.65
C GLU A 11 12.68 -9.68 2.90
N LYS A 12 13.80 -9.08 3.33
CA LYS A 12 13.81 -8.17 4.48
C LYS A 12 12.91 -6.96 4.26
N LEU A 13 12.99 -6.32 3.10
CA LEU A 13 12.12 -5.19 2.75
C LEU A 13 10.64 -5.59 2.76
N CYS A 14 10.31 -6.71 2.13
CA CYS A 14 8.94 -7.21 2.13
C CYS A 14 8.47 -7.62 3.53
N ASN A 15 9.34 -8.20 4.38
CA ASN A 15 9.01 -8.50 5.78
C ASN A 15 8.62 -7.23 6.55
N GLU A 16 9.35 -6.13 6.36
CA GLU A 16 9.03 -4.84 6.98
C GLU A 16 7.70 -4.26 6.48
N ILE A 17 7.39 -4.42 5.18
CA ILE A 17 6.14 -3.93 4.58
C ILE A 17 4.91 -4.72 5.08
N TYR A 18 5.05 -6.04 5.24
CA TYR A 18 3.94 -6.93 5.55
C TYR A 18 3.88 -7.35 7.02
N ASP A 19 4.81 -6.89 7.85
CA ASP A 19 4.98 -7.35 9.24
C ASP A 19 4.97 -8.89 9.33
N SER A 20 5.79 -9.55 8.50
CA SER A 20 5.78 -10.99 8.26
C SER A 20 7.20 -11.54 8.12
N ASN A 21 7.39 -12.82 8.45
CA ASN A 21 8.65 -13.53 8.21
C ASN A 21 8.73 -14.15 6.79
N HIS A 22 7.71 -13.96 5.97
CA HIS A 22 7.59 -14.48 4.61
C HIS A 22 7.14 -13.37 3.65
N GLY A 23 7.85 -12.25 3.66
CA GLY A 23 7.44 -11.01 3.00
C GLY A 23 7.31 -11.15 1.49
N VAL A 24 8.26 -11.78 0.80
CA VAL A 24 8.16 -12.01 -0.65
C VAL A 24 6.96 -12.90 -0.98
N SER A 25 6.66 -13.91 -0.15
CA SER A 25 5.45 -14.72 -0.32
C SER A 25 4.19 -13.89 -0.14
N ALA A 26 4.13 -13.03 0.87
CA ALA A 26 2.99 -12.13 1.08
C ALA A 26 2.81 -11.15 -0.09
N TYR A 27 3.90 -10.61 -0.64
CA TYR A 27 3.87 -9.77 -1.83
C TYR A 27 3.31 -10.52 -3.06
N ILE A 28 3.77 -11.75 -3.30
CA ILE A 28 3.27 -12.64 -4.36
C ILE A 28 1.77 -12.92 -4.19
N ASP A 29 1.33 -13.20 -2.96
CA ASP A 29 -0.06 -13.49 -2.66
C ASP A 29 -0.97 -12.27 -2.87
N ASP A 30 -0.49 -11.06 -2.55
CA ASP A 30 -1.19 -9.81 -2.86
C ASP A 30 -1.34 -9.62 -4.37
N MET A 31 -0.27 -9.82 -5.14
CA MET A 31 -0.36 -9.77 -6.59
C MET A 31 -1.34 -10.84 -7.14
N ALA A 32 -1.27 -12.07 -6.64
CA ALA A 32 -2.12 -13.16 -7.10
C ALA A 32 -3.61 -12.94 -6.84
N ARG A 33 -3.96 -12.25 -5.74
CA ARG A 33 -5.35 -11.88 -5.40
C ARG A 33 -5.93 -10.82 -6.33
N LEU A 34 -5.09 -10.01 -6.96
CA LEU A 34 -5.50 -8.91 -7.83
C LEU A 34 -5.46 -9.32 -9.32
N ALA A 35 -6.19 -10.39 -9.67
CA ALA A 35 -6.16 -10.97 -11.02
C ALA A 35 -6.46 -9.98 -12.16
N SER A 36 -7.27 -8.94 -11.92
CA SER A 36 -7.58 -7.90 -12.89
C SER A 36 -6.50 -6.83 -13.03
N ALA A 37 -5.46 -6.86 -12.19
CA ALA A 37 -4.44 -5.81 -12.18
C ALA A 37 -3.58 -5.80 -13.46
N SER A 38 -3.49 -6.93 -14.17
CA SER A 38 -2.81 -7.03 -15.47
C SER A 38 -3.44 -6.14 -16.56
N PHE A 39 -4.70 -5.70 -16.41
CA PHE A 39 -5.33 -4.71 -17.29
C PHE A 39 -4.84 -3.27 -17.04
N TYR A 40 -4.29 -3.01 -15.88
CA TYR A 40 -3.88 -1.68 -15.43
C TYR A 40 -2.37 -1.50 -15.38
N VAL A 41 -1.62 -2.60 -15.20
CA VAL A 41 -0.17 -2.55 -15.00
C VAL A 41 0.52 -3.44 -16.03
N PHE A 42 1.34 -2.82 -16.83
CA PHE A 42 2.21 -3.51 -17.77
C PHE A 42 3.17 -4.46 -17.02
N ASN A 43 3.49 -5.60 -17.60
CA ASN A 43 4.37 -6.65 -17.02
C ASN A 43 3.87 -7.28 -15.69
N TRP A 44 2.62 -7.06 -15.27
CA TRP A 44 2.09 -7.65 -14.04
C TRP A 44 2.30 -9.16 -13.96
N ASN A 45 1.92 -9.88 -15.00
CA ASN A 45 2.01 -11.35 -15.02
C ASN A 45 3.45 -11.83 -15.10
N ASP A 46 4.32 -11.12 -15.80
CA ASP A 46 5.74 -11.47 -15.94
C ASP A 46 6.47 -11.25 -14.61
N ASP A 47 6.25 -10.13 -13.95
CA ASP A 47 6.78 -9.85 -12.61
C ASP A 47 6.30 -10.90 -11.59
N LEU A 48 5.01 -11.24 -11.61
CA LEU A 48 4.45 -12.26 -10.73
C LEU A 48 5.06 -13.65 -10.97
N LYS A 49 5.22 -14.02 -12.23
CA LYS A 49 5.85 -15.29 -12.62
C LYS A 49 7.32 -15.33 -12.18
N GLN A 50 8.04 -14.25 -12.39
CA GLN A 50 9.46 -14.14 -12.02
C GLN A 50 9.67 -14.19 -10.51
N LEU A 51 8.87 -13.50 -9.73
CA LEU A 51 8.91 -13.57 -8.26
C LEU A 51 8.65 -14.99 -7.74
N LYS A 52 7.66 -15.69 -8.33
CA LYS A 52 7.37 -17.09 -7.98
C LYS A 52 8.55 -18.01 -8.31
N ASN A 53 9.19 -17.81 -9.46
CA ASN A 53 10.37 -18.54 -9.87
C ASN A 53 11.53 -18.30 -8.90
N TYR A 54 11.85 -17.07 -8.55
CA TYR A 54 12.94 -16.76 -7.64
C TYR A 54 12.70 -17.26 -6.22
N ARG A 55 11.46 -17.22 -5.74
CA ARG A 55 11.10 -17.87 -4.48
C ARG A 55 11.37 -19.38 -4.52
N TRP A 56 11.03 -20.03 -5.63
CA TRP A 56 11.30 -21.45 -5.82
C TRP A 56 12.81 -21.73 -5.87
N ILE A 57 13.59 -21.00 -6.67
CA ILE A 57 15.06 -21.13 -6.75
C ILE A 57 15.68 -20.99 -5.37
N ARG A 58 15.32 -19.94 -4.63
CA ARG A 58 15.83 -19.70 -3.27
C ARG A 58 15.51 -20.88 -2.35
N ASN A 59 14.32 -21.46 -2.44
CA ASN A 59 13.95 -22.61 -1.63
C ASN A 59 14.72 -23.86 -2.01
N GLN A 60 14.96 -24.09 -3.31
CA GLN A 60 15.82 -25.20 -3.77
C GLN A 60 17.23 -25.04 -3.20
N ILE A 61 17.86 -23.89 -3.34
CA ILE A 61 19.21 -23.64 -2.82
C ILE A 61 19.27 -23.79 -1.27
N ALA A 62 18.19 -23.44 -0.56
CA ALA A 62 18.18 -23.53 0.91
C ALA A 62 17.95 -24.97 1.45
N HIS A 63 17.30 -25.84 0.69
CA HIS A 63 16.82 -27.13 1.20
C HIS A 63 17.37 -28.35 0.44
N GLU A 64 17.80 -28.17 -0.82
CA GLU A 64 18.28 -29.29 -1.64
C GLU A 64 19.81 -29.29 -1.70
N PRO A 65 20.48 -30.41 -1.30
CA PRO A 65 21.93 -30.43 -1.16
C PRO A 65 22.72 -30.18 -2.45
N ASN A 66 22.12 -30.48 -3.61
CA ASN A 66 22.76 -30.33 -4.91
C ASN A 66 22.39 -29.04 -5.64
N CYS A 67 21.62 -28.15 -4.99
CA CYS A 67 21.22 -26.87 -5.57
C CYS A 67 22.11 -25.75 -5.01
N THR A 68 22.79 -25.06 -5.90
CA THR A 68 23.68 -23.93 -5.59
C THR A 68 23.34 -22.74 -6.47
N GLU A 69 23.87 -21.56 -6.16
CA GLU A 69 23.66 -20.38 -7.03
C GLU A 69 24.20 -20.63 -8.44
N GLU A 70 25.32 -21.37 -8.55
CA GLU A 70 26.00 -21.60 -9.83
C GLU A 70 25.19 -22.49 -10.79
N ASN A 71 24.37 -23.42 -10.25
CA ASN A 71 23.59 -24.34 -11.10
C ASN A 71 22.10 -24.00 -11.18
N MET A 72 21.61 -23.09 -10.33
CA MET A 72 20.19 -22.72 -10.26
C MET A 72 19.89 -21.32 -10.81
N CYS A 73 20.91 -20.43 -10.84
CA CYS A 73 20.70 -19.04 -11.24
C CYS A 73 21.33 -18.73 -12.59
N GLU A 74 20.69 -17.84 -13.33
CA GLU A 74 21.17 -17.32 -14.59
C GLU A 74 21.85 -15.95 -14.42
N TYR A 75 22.62 -15.57 -15.45
CA TYR A 75 23.18 -14.23 -15.49
C TYR A 75 22.04 -13.18 -15.53
N GLY A 76 22.06 -12.25 -14.60
CA GLY A 76 21.03 -11.21 -14.50
C GLY A 76 19.98 -11.43 -13.42
N ASP A 77 19.82 -12.63 -12.86
CA ASP A 77 18.81 -12.92 -11.83
C ASP A 77 18.98 -12.04 -10.58
N ALA A 78 20.21 -11.92 -10.09
CA ALA A 78 20.51 -11.05 -8.96
C ALA A 78 20.20 -9.58 -9.27
N GLN A 79 20.53 -9.13 -10.48
CA GLN A 79 20.26 -7.76 -10.92
C GLN A 79 18.76 -7.50 -11.00
N TRP A 80 17.98 -8.44 -11.56
CA TRP A 80 16.52 -8.30 -11.62
C TRP A 80 15.90 -8.12 -10.21
N ILE A 81 16.39 -8.91 -9.22
CA ILE A 81 15.93 -8.80 -7.83
C ILE A 81 16.29 -7.43 -7.23
N ASP A 82 17.49 -6.94 -7.49
CA ASP A 82 17.93 -5.63 -7.03
C ASP A 82 17.11 -4.51 -7.69
N ASP A 83 16.83 -4.61 -8.99
CA ASP A 83 15.96 -3.67 -9.71
C ASP A 83 14.52 -3.72 -9.16
N PHE A 84 14.01 -4.90 -8.81
CA PHE A 84 12.69 -5.06 -8.22
C PHE A 84 12.63 -4.44 -6.80
N TYR A 85 13.68 -4.62 -6.00
CA TYR A 85 13.84 -3.94 -4.71
C TYR A 85 13.76 -2.42 -4.88
N ASP A 86 14.50 -1.87 -5.83
CA ASP A 86 14.51 -0.44 -6.10
C ASP A 86 13.14 0.07 -6.61
N ARG A 87 12.42 -0.74 -7.38
CA ARG A 87 11.03 -0.44 -7.78
C ARG A 87 10.10 -0.31 -6.58
N ILE A 88 10.22 -1.19 -5.58
CA ILE A 88 9.44 -1.09 -4.33
C ILE A 88 9.79 0.20 -3.58
N MET A 89 11.07 0.47 -3.39
CA MET A 89 11.55 1.68 -2.71
C MET A 89 11.05 2.97 -3.39
N ASN A 90 10.99 2.98 -4.71
CA ASN A 90 10.53 4.13 -5.52
C ASN A 90 9.02 4.13 -5.79
N GLN A 91 8.26 3.20 -5.21
CA GLN A 91 6.81 3.04 -5.44
C GLN A 91 6.47 2.92 -6.95
N SER A 92 7.33 2.28 -7.73
CA SER A 92 7.14 1.95 -9.14
C SER A 92 6.96 0.44 -9.38
N ASP A 93 6.82 -0.32 -8.32
CA ASP A 93 6.51 -1.74 -8.32
C ASP A 93 5.05 -2.01 -8.75
N PRO A 94 4.71 -3.25 -9.14
CA PRO A 94 3.39 -3.59 -9.63
C PRO A 94 2.24 -3.19 -8.72
N LEU A 95 2.35 -3.45 -7.41
CA LEU A 95 1.28 -3.12 -6.46
C LEU A 95 1.09 -1.61 -6.29
N ALA A 96 2.19 -0.85 -6.24
CA ALA A 96 2.14 0.60 -6.19
C ALA A 96 1.54 1.21 -7.47
N MET A 97 1.92 0.68 -8.63
CA MET A 97 1.38 1.10 -9.93
C MET A 97 -0.12 0.81 -10.03
N TYR A 98 -0.57 -0.37 -9.58
CA TYR A 98 -1.99 -0.72 -9.52
C TYR A 98 -2.77 0.24 -8.62
N ARG A 99 -2.27 0.54 -7.42
CA ARG A 99 -2.91 1.51 -6.51
C ARG A 99 -3.01 2.90 -7.13
N LYS A 100 -1.97 3.33 -7.86
CA LYS A 100 -1.99 4.62 -8.58
C LYS A 100 -3.02 4.63 -9.71
N ALA A 101 -3.10 3.56 -10.50
CA ALA A 101 -4.02 3.44 -11.62
C ALA A 101 -5.51 3.36 -11.19
N THR A 102 -5.77 2.73 -10.03
CA THR A 102 -7.15 2.52 -9.53
C THR A 102 -7.59 3.57 -8.51
N ARG A 103 -6.72 4.51 -8.14
CA ARG A 103 -7.07 5.59 -7.20
C ARG A 103 -8.15 6.48 -7.82
N PRO A 104 -9.27 6.73 -7.12
CA PRO A 104 -10.26 7.71 -7.58
C PRO A 104 -9.57 9.06 -7.82
N GLN A 105 -9.62 9.55 -9.05
CA GLN A 105 -9.13 10.88 -9.36
C GLN A 105 -9.98 11.88 -8.58
N PRO A 106 -9.39 12.88 -7.91
CA PRO A 106 -10.15 14.00 -7.38
C PRO A 106 -10.94 14.60 -8.54
N VAL A 107 -12.26 14.54 -8.46
CA VAL A 107 -13.10 15.20 -9.46
C VAL A 107 -12.67 16.66 -9.45
N ALA A 108 -12.06 17.11 -10.55
CA ALA A 108 -11.71 18.50 -10.74
C ALA A 108 -13.00 19.29 -10.51
N LYS A 109 -13.05 20.12 -9.47
CA LYS A 109 -14.20 21.01 -9.25
C LYS A 109 -14.45 21.72 -10.58
N PRO A 110 -15.70 21.74 -11.10
CA PRO A 110 -15.99 22.47 -12.31
C PRO A 110 -15.44 23.89 -12.14
N LYS A 111 -14.58 24.31 -13.08
CA LYS A 111 -14.14 25.72 -13.11
C LYS A 111 -15.42 26.52 -13.19
N GLN A 112 -15.70 27.31 -12.17
CA GLN A 112 -16.83 28.25 -12.18
C GLN A 112 -16.70 29.05 -13.48
N PRO A 113 -17.78 29.20 -14.26
CA PRO A 113 -17.75 30.06 -15.43
C PRO A 113 -17.28 31.43 -15.00
N TYR A 114 -16.29 31.97 -15.72
CA TYR A 114 -15.77 33.31 -15.52
C TYR A 114 -16.96 34.29 -15.60
N GLN A 115 -17.44 34.77 -14.47
CA GLN A 115 -18.44 35.82 -14.44
C GLN A 115 -17.73 37.12 -14.86
N SER A 116 -18.08 37.58 -16.06
CA SER A 116 -17.71 38.92 -16.53
C SER A 116 -18.12 39.96 -15.48
N PRO A 117 -17.34 41.01 -15.25
CA PRO A 117 -17.71 42.08 -14.32
C PRO A 117 -19.00 42.77 -14.79
N GLN A 118 -20.10 42.54 -14.10
CA GLN A 118 -21.30 43.36 -14.26
C GLN A 118 -21.10 44.73 -13.59
N PRO A 119 -21.56 45.83 -14.21
CA PRO A 119 -21.45 47.15 -13.62
C PRO A 119 -22.26 47.23 -12.33
N GLN A 120 -21.61 47.70 -11.27
CA GLN A 120 -22.20 47.90 -9.94
C GLN A 120 -23.23 48.98 -9.98
N HIS A 121 -24.51 48.65 -9.75
CA HIS A 121 -25.50 49.56 -9.28
C HIS A 121 -25.57 49.47 -7.73
N THR A 122 -25.21 50.57 -7.10
CA THR A 122 -25.18 50.77 -5.68
C THR A 122 -26.60 50.88 -5.13
N TYR A 123 -27.04 49.93 -4.30
CA TYR A 123 -28.11 50.16 -3.32
C TYR A 123 -27.70 49.52 -2.01
N SER A 124 -27.56 50.37 -1.01
CA SER A 124 -27.28 49.99 0.36
C SER A 124 -28.57 49.53 1.06
N VAL A 125 -28.59 48.26 1.48
CA VAL A 125 -29.53 47.79 2.49
C VAL A 125 -28.74 46.88 3.42
N GLN A 126 -28.68 47.18 4.71
CA GLN A 126 -27.98 46.41 5.73
C GLN A 126 -28.72 45.11 6.06
N PRO A 127 -28.00 44.03 6.32
CA PRO A 127 -28.60 42.74 6.68
C PRO A 127 -28.57 42.51 8.19
N VAL A 128 -29.65 41.92 8.65
CA VAL A 128 -29.76 41.32 9.98
C VAL A 128 -28.94 40.02 10.03
N SER A 129 -28.06 39.96 11.02
CA SER A 129 -27.22 38.83 11.36
C SER A 129 -28.02 37.63 11.89
N SER A 130 -27.78 36.44 11.38
CA SER A 130 -27.97 35.22 12.20
C SER A 130 -26.85 34.21 11.91
N LYS A 131 -25.88 34.14 12.80
CA LYS A 131 -24.84 33.13 12.83
C LYS A 131 -25.40 31.82 13.39
N LYS A 132 -25.57 30.78 12.58
CA LYS A 132 -25.72 29.41 13.10
C LYS A 132 -24.35 28.73 13.14
N LYS A 133 -23.85 28.56 14.38
CA LYS A 133 -22.61 27.85 14.71
C LYS A 133 -22.90 26.34 14.74
N VAL A 134 -22.44 25.60 13.74
CA VAL A 134 -22.48 24.13 13.75
C VAL A 134 -21.31 23.65 14.62
N ARG A 135 -21.63 23.04 15.75
CA ARG A 135 -20.67 22.42 16.68
C ARG A 135 -20.30 21.03 16.17
N LYS A 136 -19.03 20.81 15.86
CA LYS A 136 -18.47 19.48 15.61
C LYS A 136 -18.37 18.71 16.93
N ALA A 137 -19.26 17.75 17.15
CA ALA A 137 -19.30 16.89 18.33
C ALA A 137 -19.01 15.42 17.97
N THR A 138 -17.89 15.13 17.30
CA THR A 138 -17.57 13.75 16.89
C THR A 138 -16.34 13.18 17.60
N GLY A 139 -15.56 13.99 18.31
CA GLY A 139 -14.33 13.51 18.97
C GLY A 139 -14.53 12.81 20.31
N TRP A 140 -15.57 13.15 21.05
CA TRP A 140 -15.77 12.66 22.43
C TRP A 140 -16.39 11.25 22.49
N ILE A 141 -17.19 10.88 21.49
CA ILE A 141 -17.86 9.56 21.46
C ILE A 141 -16.82 8.45 21.27
N VAL A 142 -15.81 8.65 20.43
CA VAL A 142 -14.73 7.66 20.20
C VAL A 142 -13.91 7.45 21.48
N LEU A 143 -13.64 8.49 22.23
CA LEU A 143 -12.85 8.43 23.48
C LEU A 143 -13.59 7.66 24.58
N LEU A 144 -14.90 7.80 24.67
CA LEU A 144 -15.75 7.05 25.64
C LEU A 144 -15.83 5.55 25.28
N ILE A 145 -15.87 5.19 24.01
CA ILE A 145 -15.92 3.79 23.57
C ILE A 145 -14.60 3.08 23.92
N VAL A 146 -13.45 3.73 23.69
CA VAL A 146 -12.13 3.16 24.02
C VAL A 146 -11.99 2.98 25.53
N ALA A 147 -12.41 3.94 26.35
CA ALA A 147 -12.37 3.82 27.81
C ALA A 147 -13.25 2.67 28.33
N ALA A 148 -14.44 2.46 27.74
CA ALA A 148 -15.34 1.37 28.11
C ALA A 148 -14.75 -0.03 27.77
N LEU A 149 -14.08 -0.16 26.62
CA LEU A 149 -13.43 -1.42 26.21
C LEU A 149 -12.24 -1.76 27.11
N VAL A 150 -11.43 -0.78 27.48
CA VAL A 150 -10.31 -0.98 28.42
C VAL A 150 -10.82 -1.38 29.81
N GLY A 151 -11.87 -0.74 30.31
CA GLY A 151 -12.51 -1.11 31.57
C GLY A 151 -13.06 -2.54 31.59
N LEU A 152 -13.74 -2.94 30.51
CA LEU A 152 -14.26 -4.33 30.36
C LEU A 152 -13.13 -5.35 30.34
N PHE A 153 -12.01 -5.05 29.69
CA PHE A 153 -10.82 -5.93 29.68
C PHE A 153 -10.25 -6.15 31.06
N PHE A 154 -10.14 -5.11 31.89
CA PHE A 154 -9.67 -5.24 33.27
C PHE A 154 -10.62 -6.02 34.16
N VAL A 155 -11.94 -5.83 34.02
CA VAL A 155 -12.95 -6.59 34.79
C VAL A 155 -12.90 -8.06 34.43
N LEU A 156 -12.81 -8.43 33.15
CA LEU A 156 -12.68 -9.81 32.70
C LEU A 156 -11.38 -10.47 33.22
N LYS A 157 -10.27 -9.73 33.23
CA LYS A 157 -9.00 -10.23 33.76
C LYS A 157 -9.06 -10.47 35.27
N TYR A 158 -9.85 -9.69 36.00
CA TYR A 158 -10.01 -9.84 37.47
C TYR A 158 -10.98 -10.96 37.85
N LEU A 159 -11.89 -11.35 36.94
CA LEU A 159 -12.86 -12.44 37.16
C LEU A 159 -12.30 -13.84 36.80
N VAL A 160 -11.23 -13.90 36.01
CA VAL A 160 -10.62 -15.18 35.56
C VAL A 160 -9.37 -15.54 36.38
N ASN A 161 -8.94 -14.71 37.33
CA ASN A 161 -7.80 -14.97 38.22
C ASN A 161 -8.31 -15.15 39.66
#